data_e3684061514e1ee765ae9b8caa885b7a
#
_entry.id   e3684061514e1ee765ae9b8caa885b7a
#
_cell.length_a   1.000
_cell.length_b   1.000
_cell.length_c   1.000
_cell.angle_alpha   90.00
_cell.angle_beta   90.00
_cell.angle_gamma   90.00
#
_symmetry.space_group_name_H-M   'P 1'
#
loop_
_entity.id
_entity.type
_entity.pdbx_description
1 polymer ?
#
loop_
_entity_poly.entity_id
_entity_poly.type
_entity_poly.pdbx_seq_one_letter_code
_entity_poly.pdbx_strand_id
1 'polypeptide(L)'
;MAYPADFKYTKEHEWLKVDGNTGTIGITDHAQNSLGDIVFVELPKAGAEIIAGQTFGSVESVKAVSDLYAPVSGTVTEVNDALNTSPEDVNKDAHAAWMIKVTLKDPSEIAKLLSASDYEKFAAEEVGH
;
A
#
# COMPACT_ATOMS: atom_id res chain seq x y z
N MET A 1 16.19 -2.50 5.93
CA MET A 1 15.39 -1.28 5.93
C MET A 1 14.39 -1.27 7.08
N ALA A 2 14.30 -0.16 7.77
CA ALA A 2 13.34 -0.04 8.85
C ALA A 2 11.97 0.41 8.31
N TYR A 3 10.92 -0.23 8.79
CA TYR A 3 9.56 0.15 8.42
C TYR A 3 9.03 1.19 9.40
N PRO A 4 8.37 2.26 8.90
CA PRO A 4 7.86 3.30 9.79
C PRO A 4 6.97 2.73 10.90
N ALA A 5 7.27 3.08 12.14
CA ALA A 5 6.58 2.54 13.31
C ALA A 5 5.15 3.08 13.45
N ASP A 6 4.87 4.22 12.85
CA ASP A 6 3.54 4.84 12.89
C ASP A 6 2.63 4.37 11.75
N PHE A 7 3.15 3.51 10.86
CA PHE A 7 2.35 2.90 9.81
C PHE A 7 1.77 1.58 10.31
N LYS A 8 0.71 1.12 9.63
CA LYS A 8 0.17 -0.23 9.78
C LYS A 8 0.40 -0.98 8.47
N TYR A 9 0.38 -2.31 8.54
CA TYR A 9 0.77 -3.13 7.40
C TYR A 9 -0.17 -4.31 7.21
N THR A 10 -0.24 -4.80 5.95
CA THR A 10 -1.00 -6.01 5.62
C THR A 10 -0.04 -7.13 5.26
N LYS A 11 -0.56 -8.36 5.27
CA LYS A 11 0.20 -9.54 4.82
C LYS A 11 0.39 -9.53 3.30
N GLU A 12 -0.36 -8.69 2.60
CA GLU A 12 -0.22 -8.51 1.15
C GLU A 12 0.78 -7.41 0.81
N HIS A 13 1.47 -6.85 1.83
CA HIS A 13 2.55 -5.88 1.68
C HIS A 13 2.08 -4.48 1.26
N GLU A 14 0.91 -4.07 1.75
CA GLU A 14 0.50 -2.66 1.68
C GLU A 14 0.72 -2.01 3.03
N TRP A 15 1.00 -0.70 3.01
CA TRP A 15 1.09 0.09 4.23
C TRP A 15 -0.06 1.08 4.32
N LEU A 16 -0.42 1.43 5.55
CA LEU A 16 -1.45 2.43 5.85
C LEU A 16 -0.90 3.40 6.87
N LYS A 17 -0.98 4.68 6.54
CA LYS A 17 -0.67 5.75 7.48
C LYS A 17 -1.97 6.46 7.83
N VAL A 18 -2.33 6.48 9.12
CA VAL A 18 -3.57 7.09 9.59
C VAL A 18 -3.29 8.47 10.16
N ASP A 19 -4.08 9.45 9.73
CA ASP A 19 -4.03 10.80 10.25
C ASP A 19 -5.49 11.26 10.45
N GLY A 20 -5.95 11.24 11.70
CA GLY A 20 -7.35 11.53 11.99
C GLY A 20 -8.26 10.50 11.33
N ASN A 21 -9.14 10.95 10.45
CA ASN A 21 -10.05 10.10 9.71
C ASN A 21 -9.57 9.80 8.29
N THR A 22 -8.32 10.16 7.97
CA THR A 22 -7.73 9.96 6.65
C THR A 22 -6.70 8.83 6.69
N GLY A 23 -6.77 7.94 5.73
CA GLY A 23 -5.77 6.90 5.54
C GLY A 23 -5.01 7.13 4.25
N THR A 24 -3.69 7.02 4.30
CA THR A 24 -2.81 7.09 3.12
C THR A 24 -2.27 5.69 2.89
N ILE A 25 -2.35 5.20 1.66
CA ILE A 25 -2.04 3.80 1.32
C ILE A 25 -0.98 3.73 0.24
N GLY A 26 -0.06 2.79 0.41
CA GLY A 26 0.95 2.47 -0.59
C GLY A 26 1.44 1.04 -0.39
N ILE A 27 2.49 0.65 -1.11
CA ILE A 27 3.10 -0.67 -0.93
C ILE A 27 4.42 -0.52 -0.18
N THR A 28 4.82 -1.61 0.49
CA THR A 28 6.04 -1.59 1.31
C THR A 28 7.31 -1.71 0.46
N ASP A 29 8.43 -1.40 1.07
CA ASP A 29 9.73 -1.61 0.45
C ASP A 29 9.94 -3.08 0.08
N HIS A 30 9.48 -4.00 0.94
CA HIS A 30 9.54 -5.43 0.66
C HIS A 30 8.80 -5.77 -0.65
N ALA A 31 7.61 -5.18 -0.84
CA ALA A 31 6.80 -5.41 -2.04
C ALA A 31 7.51 -4.93 -3.31
N GLN A 32 8.04 -3.70 -3.29
CA GLN A 32 8.69 -3.18 -4.49
C GLN A 32 9.98 -3.96 -4.80
N ASN A 33 10.67 -4.40 -3.76
CA ASN A 33 11.89 -5.17 -3.94
C ASN A 33 11.60 -6.53 -4.59
N SER A 34 10.50 -7.16 -4.18
CA SER A 34 10.06 -8.44 -4.75
C SER A 34 9.58 -8.30 -6.19
N LEU A 35 8.91 -7.17 -6.51
CA LEU A 35 8.38 -6.93 -7.85
C LEU A 35 9.45 -6.53 -8.84
N GLY A 36 10.49 -5.83 -8.39
CA GLY A 36 11.49 -5.26 -9.29
C GLY A 36 11.01 -3.94 -9.87
N ASP A 37 11.54 -3.56 -11.01
CA ASP A 37 11.24 -2.25 -11.62
C ASP A 37 9.76 -2.10 -11.94
N ILE A 38 9.12 -1.12 -11.33
CA ILE A 38 7.71 -0.81 -11.55
C ILE A 38 7.58 0.01 -12.82
N VAL A 39 6.72 -0.44 -13.73
CA VAL A 39 6.52 0.21 -15.03
C VAL A 39 5.13 0.80 -15.22
N PHE A 40 4.16 0.37 -14.42
CA PHE A 40 2.79 0.89 -14.50
C PHE A 40 2.06 0.68 -13.18
N VAL A 41 1.22 1.66 -12.83
CA VAL A 41 0.37 1.59 -11.64
C VAL A 41 -1.05 1.91 -12.06
N GLU A 42 -2.00 1.05 -11.75
CA GLU A 42 -3.41 1.30 -12.01
C GLU A 42 -4.10 1.60 -10.68
N LEU A 43 -4.65 2.79 -10.55
CA LEU A 43 -5.24 3.29 -9.31
C LEU A 43 -6.70 3.68 -9.56
N PRO A 44 -7.56 3.63 -8.51
CA PRO A 44 -8.93 4.08 -8.64
C PRO A 44 -8.99 5.60 -8.77
N LYS A 45 -10.17 6.12 -9.08
CA LYS A 45 -10.37 7.56 -9.17
C LYS A 45 -10.88 8.10 -7.83
N ALA A 46 -10.67 9.41 -7.61
CA ALA A 46 -11.26 10.08 -6.47
C ALA A 46 -12.79 9.90 -6.51
N GLY A 47 -13.37 9.63 -5.35
CA GLY A 47 -14.80 9.30 -5.23
C GLY A 47 -15.10 7.81 -5.24
N ALA A 48 -14.16 6.97 -5.65
CA ALA A 48 -14.35 5.53 -5.65
C ALA A 48 -14.37 5.00 -4.21
N GLU A 49 -15.14 3.95 -3.98
CA GLU A 49 -15.14 3.29 -2.68
C GLU A 49 -14.25 2.06 -2.73
N ILE A 50 -13.48 1.85 -1.65
CA ILE A 50 -12.67 0.65 -1.48
C ILE A 50 -13.18 -0.13 -0.27
N ILE A 51 -13.00 -1.45 -0.31
CA ILE A 51 -13.47 -2.35 0.75
C ILE A 51 -12.30 -3.19 1.23
N ALA A 52 -12.11 -3.23 2.55
CA ALA A 52 -11.01 -3.98 3.16
C ALA A 52 -10.95 -5.40 2.61
N GLY A 53 -9.76 -5.82 2.18
CA GLY A 53 -9.52 -7.15 1.64
C GLY A 53 -9.84 -7.32 0.17
N GLN A 54 -10.44 -6.32 -0.47
CA GLN A 54 -10.74 -6.37 -1.91
C GLN A 54 -9.71 -5.57 -2.70
N THR A 55 -9.53 -5.93 -3.96
CA THR A 55 -8.61 -5.24 -4.87
C THR A 55 -9.07 -3.82 -5.14
N PHE A 56 -8.15 -2.85 -5.01
CA PHE A 56 -8.44 -1.45 -5.37
C PHE A 56 -7.63 -0.97 -6.57
N GLY A 57 -6.65 -1.73 -6.99
CA GLY A 57 -5.80 -1.36 -8.12
C GLY A 57 -4.76 -2.45 -8.38
N SER A 58 -3.77 -2.12 -9.19
CA SER A 58 -2.70 -3.06 -9.50
C SER A 58 -1.39 -2.35 -9.78
N VAL A 59 -0.30 -3.09 -9.66
CA VAL A 59 1.06 -2.65 -9.97
C VAL A 59 1.66 -3.60 -10.98
N GLU A 60 2.21 -3.07 -12.07
CA GLU A 60 2.87 -3.88 -13.07
C GLU A 60 4.37 -3.59 -13.03
N SER A 61 5.17 -4.65 -12.95
CA SER A 61 6.62 -4.55 -13.03
C SER A 61 7.11 -5.23 -14.31
N VAL A 62 8.41 -5.16 -14.54
CA VAL A 62 9.03 -5.81 -15.71
C VAL A 62 8.83 -7.33 -15.71
N LYS A 63 8.53 -7.93 -14.57
CA LYS A 63 8.42 -9.39 -14.46
C LYS A 63 7.05 -9.91 -13.98
N ALA A 64 6.17 -9.05 -13.47
CA ALA A 64 4.91 -9.52 -12.88
C ALA A 64 3.86 -8.42 -12.80
N VAL A 65 2.60 -8.84 -12.63
CA VAL A 65 1.48 -7.95 -12.31
C VAL A 65 0.95 -8.39 -10.95
N SER A 66 0.74 -7.45 -10.04
CA SER A 66 0.25 -7.74 -8.69
C SER A 66 -0.95 -6.88 -8.37
N ASP A 67 -2.00 -7.51 -7.83
CA ASP A 67 -3.17 -6.79 -7.36
C ASP A 67 -2.85 -6.07 -6.04
N LEU A 68 -3.47 -4.92 -5.84
CA LEU A 68 -3.37 -4.16 -4.60
C LEU A 68 -4.66 -4.34 -3.81
N TYR A 69 -4.52 -4.84 -2.58
CA TYR A 69 -5.68 -5.09 -1.71
C TYR A 69 -5.82 -3.98 -0.70
N ALA A 70 -7.07 -3.53 -0.50
CA ALA A 70 -7.34 -2.43 0.41
C ALA A 70 -7.11 -2.88 1.86
N PRO A 71 -6.31 -2.16 2.64
CA PRO A 71 -6.12 -2.48 4.05
C PRO A 71 -7.32 -2.09 4.90
N VAL A 72 -8.10 -1.12 4.44
CA VAL A 72 -9.29 -0.61 5.12
C VAL A 72 -10.34 -0.23 4.09
N SER A 73 -11.59 -0.07 4.57
CA SER A 73 -12.68 0.44 3.73
C SER A 73 -12.74 1.95 3.83
N GLY A 74 -13.10 2.59 2.73
CA GLY A 74 -13.24 4.05 2.71
C GLY A 74 -13.53 4.58 1.33
N THR A 75 -13.60 5.93 1.24
CA THR A 75 -13.81 6.62 -0.02
C THR A 75 -12.52 7.31 -0.43
N VAL A 76 -12.09 7.08 -1.66
CA VAL A 76 -10.86 7.68 -2.20
C VAL A 76 -11.07 9.18 -2.34
N THR A 77 -10.20 9.96 -1.70
CA THR A 77 -10.25 11.43 -1.78
C THR A 77 -9.16 12.01 -2.67
N GLU A 78 -8.01 11.34 -2.72
CA GLU A 78 -6.88 11.77 -3.55
C GLU A 78 -6.17 10.56 -4.15
N VAL A 79 -5.65 10.76 -5.35
CA VAL A 79 -4.86 9.75 -6.06
C VAL A 79 -3.54 10.41 -6.44
N ASN A 80 -2.44 9.71 -6.25
CA ASN A 80 -1.12 10.23 -6.59
C ASN A 80 -0.87 10.07 -8.10
N ASP A 81 -1.34 11.03 -8.87
CA ASP A 81 -1.23 11.00 -10.34
C ASP A 81 0.23 11.04 -10.83
N ALA A 82 1.16 11.46 -9.99
CA ALA A 82 2.57 11.47 -10.35
C ALA A 82 3.07 10.06 -10.68
N LEU A 83 2.47 9.03 -10.11
CA LEU A 83 2.85 7.65 -10.37
C LEU A 83 2.45 7.18 -11.78
N ASN A 84 1.51 7.86 -12.43
CA ASN A 84 1.17 7.57 -13.82
C ASN A 84 2.31 7.97 -14.77
N THR A 85 3.04 9.01 -14.41
CA THR A 85 4.17 9.51 -15.19
C THR A 85 5.49 8.88 -14.73
N SER A 86 5.63 8.67 -13.42
CA SER A 86 6.87 8.19 -12.80
C SER A 86 6.61 7.01 -11.87
N PRO A 87 6.14 5.86 -12.39
CA PRO A 87 5.86 4.70 -11.53
C PRO A 87 7.10 4.19 -10.80
N GLU A 88 8.28 4.45 -11.32
CA GLU A 88 9.56 4.07 -10.69
C GLU A 88 9.82 4.80 -9.37
N ASP A 89 9.05 5.82 -9.04
CA ASP A 89 9.15 6.48 -7.73
C ASP A 89 8.87 5.50 -6.60
N VAL A 90 8.03 4.49 -6.86
CA VAL A 90 7.76 3.43 -5.89
C VAL A 90 9.05 2.66 -5.55
N ASN A 91 9.90 2.45 -6.55
CA ASN A 91 11.18 1.75 -6.33
C ASN A 91 12.18 2.61 -5.58
N LYS A 92 12.11 3.94 -5.73
CA LYS A 92 13.06 4.85 -5.09
C LYS A 92 12.79 4.99 -3.61
N ASP A 93 11.52 5.15 -3.22
CA ASP A 93 11.13 5.26 -1.82
C ASP A 93 9.65 4.86 -1.68
N ALA A 94 9.44 3.57 -1.47
CA ALA A 94 8.09 3.02 -1.40
C ALA A 94 7.25 3.61 -0.27
N HIS A 95 7.88 3.99 0.84
CA HIS A 95 7.15 4.52 2.00
C HIS A 95 6.80 6.00 1.84
N ALA A 96 7.39 6.69 0.87
CA ALA A 96 7.04 8.06 0.52
C ALA A 96 6.17 8.13 -0.73
N ALA A 97 6.21 7.10 -1.58
CA ALA A 97 5.43 7.05 -2.82
C ALA A 97 4.01 6.54 -2.54
N TRP A 98 3.22 7.39 -1.90
CA TRP A 98 1.83 7.02 -1.59
C TRP A 98 1.01 6.88 -2.88
N MET A 99 0.01 6.03 -2.83
CA MET A 99 -0.83 5.74 -4.00
C MET A 99 -2.19 6.43 -3.94
N ILE A 100 -2.91 6.25 -2.84
CA ILE A 100 -4.22 6.87 -2.65
C ILE A 100 -4.38 7.36 -1.21
N LYS A 101 -5.28 8.33 -1.04
CA LYS A 101 -5.74 8.75 0.29
C LYS A 101 -7.23 8.52 0.35
N VAL A 102 -7.70 8.04 1.50
CA VAL A 102 -9.11 7.69 1.68
C VAL A 102 -9.66 8.28 2.98
N THR A 103 -10.96 8.55 3.00
CA THR A 103 -11.67 8.84 4.24
C THR A 103 -12.07 7.49 4.82
N LEU A 104 -11.65 7.20 6.05
CA LEU A 104 -11.90 5.91 6.69
C LEU A 104 -13.39 5.74 6.97
N LYS A 105 -13.93 4.58 6.61
CA LYS A 105 -15.33 4.25 6.84
C LYS A 105 -15.52 3.56 8.19
N ASP A 106 -14.58 2.69 8.55
CA ASP A 106 -14.64 1.92 9.79
C ASP A 106 -13.26 1.84 10.44
N PRO A 107 -12.95 2.76 11.36
CA PRO A 107 -11.63 2.78 12.02
C PRO A 107 -11.29 1.50 12.77
N SER A 108 -12.28 0.68 13.13
CA SER A 108 -12.00 -0.59 13.83
C SER A 108 -11.22 -1.57 12.96
N GLU A 109 -11.24 -1.40 11.64
CA GLU A 109 -10.48 -2.26 10.74
C GLU A 109 -8.96 -2.11 10.94
N ILE A 110 -8.52 -0.96 11.46
CA ILE A 110 -7.10 -0.70 11.71
C ILE A 110 -6.52 -1.71 12.71
N ALA A 111 -7.32 -2.12 13.69
CA ALA A 111 -6.88 -3.06 14.71
C ALA A 111 -6.53 -4.44 14.16
N LYS A 112 -6.99 -4.76 12.96
CA LYS A 112 -6.71 -6.04 12.30
C LYS A 112 -5.39 -6.05 11.55
N LEU A 113 -4.76 -4.89 11.39
CA LEU A 113 -3.51 -4.75 10.64
C LEU A 113 -2.30 -5.03 11.52
N LEU A 114 -1.17 -5.30 10.87
CA LEU A 114 0.07 -5.59 11.55
C LEU A 114 0.79 -4.30 11.95
N SER A 115 1.44 -4.33 13.13
CA SER A 115 2.38 -3.27 13.51
C SER A 115 3.64 -3.41 12.66
N ALA A 116 4.51 -2.39 12.69
CA ALA A 116 5.78 -2.47 11.99
C ALA A 116 6.60 -3.67 12.44
N SER A 117 6.67 -3.92 13.75
CA SER A 117 7.48 -5.03 14.26
C SER A 117 6.90 -6.39 13.88
N ASP A 118 5.58 -6.54 13.91
CA ASP A 118 4.94 -7.79 13.48
C ASP A 118 5.09 -8.01 11.98
N TYR A 119 5.00 -6.93 11.20
CA TYR A 119 5.17 -7.03 9.76
C TYR A 119 6.61 -7.39 9.40
N GLU A 120 7.61 -6.82 10.09
CA GLU A 120 9.01 -7.14 9.85
C GLU A 120 9.28 -8.63 10.07
N LYS A 121 8.70 -9.21 11.12
CA LYS A 121 8.82 -10.65 11.39
C LYS A 121 8.18 -11.46 10.27
N PHE A 122 7.00 -11.06 9.84
CA PHE A 122 6.28 -11.75 8.78
C PHE A 122 7.07 -11.70 7.46
N ALA A 123 7.57 -10.52 7.07
CA ALA A 123 8.33 -10.36 5.85
C ALA A 123 9.65 -11.15 5.88
N ALA A 124 10.30 -11.21 7.04
CA ALA A 124 11.54 -11.97 7.20
C ALA A 124 11.28 -13.47 7.03
N GLU A 125 10.16 -13.98 7.51
CA GLU A 125 9.79 -15.38 7.34
C GLU A 125 9.54 -15.72 5.88
N GLU A 126 8.92 -14.82 5.12
CA GLU A 126 8.73 -15.05 3.68
C GLU A 126 10.06 -15.11 2.94
N VAL A 127 10.99 -14.21 3.27
CA VAL A 127 12.30 -14.15 2.61
C VAL A 127 13.12 -15.39 2.97
N GLY A 128 12.90 -15.97 4.14
CA GLY A 128 13.61 -17.14 4.61
C GLY A 128 13.24 -18.45 3.92
N HIS A 129 12.29 -18.44 3.03
CA HIS A 129 11.83 -19.64 2.32
C HIS A 129 12.47 -19.87 0.97
#